data_9acbeb0072baaece6b3bae83e4247283
#
_entry.id   9acbeb0072baaece6b3bae83e4247283
#
_cell.length_a   1.000
_cell.length_b   1.000
_cell.length_c   1.000
_cell.angle_alpha   90.00
_cell.angle_beta   90.00
_cell.angle_gamma   90.00
#
_symmetry.space_group_name_H-M   'P 1'
#
loop_
_entity.id
_entity.type
_entity.pdbx_description
1 polymer ?
#
loop_
_entity_poly.entity_id
_entity_poly.type
_entity_poly.pdbx_seq_one_letter_code
_entity_poly.pdbx_strand_id
1 'polypeptide(L)'
;MARRDSARTPAADVAGVVAQRLSNKLARQGGPVRQRPASRLRELSALDQAIYSAVAATPTPSLDEPLRRLSNAANNSRLWLAIATGLRVTGGQAGRRAAVRGTVAIGVTSALVNLAVKSAWSRQRPDRAGARVPVRRNVRMPASTSFPSGHAAAGFAFAAAIGRDQPWLGLALRFLAATVAYSRVHTGVHYPGDAVVGALIGEGTGQAVAGLMDRLPSGRRPSPSGRGKQRELPDGADAKGARAVNNDEVPVS
;
A
#
# COMPACT_ATOMS: atom_id res chain seq x y z
N MET A 1 -28.86 28.17 39.43
CA MET A 1 -28.14 26.88 39.29
C MET A 1 -28.71 26.17 38.05
N ALA A 2 -28.13 26.45 36.87
CA ALA A 2 -28.66 25.96 35.58
C ALA A 2 -27.93 24.66 35.22
N ARG A 3 -28.69 23.57 35.06
CA ARG A 3 -28.20 22.29 34.54
C ARG A 3 -27.79 22.50 33.06
N ARG A 4 -26.51 22.23 32.77
CA ARG A 4 -26.03 22.11 31.39
C ARG A 4 -26.52 20.76 30.85
N ASP A 5 -27.54 20.79 30.00
CA ASP A 5 -27.84 19.67 29.12
C ASP A 5 -26.69 19.52 28.14
N SER A 6 -25.87 18.49 28.34
CA SER A 6 -24.84 18.10 27.36
C SER A 6 -25.55 17.50 26.15
N ALA A 7 -25.71 18.30 25.10
CA ALA A 7 -26.23 17.85 23.80
C ALA A 7 -25.36 16.69 23.30
N ARG A 8 -25.89 15.47 23.30
CA ARG A 8 -25.26 14.31 22.68
C ARG A 8 -25.09 14.57 21.19
N THR A 9 -23.89 14.38 20.68
CA THR A 9 -23.63 14.53 19.25
C THR A 9 -24.36 13.46 18.45
N PRO A 10 -24.97 13.80 17.28
CA PRO A 10 -25.70 12.83 16.44
C PRO A 10 -24.90 11.57 16.09
N ALA A 11 -23.57 11.66 16.03
CA ALA A 11 -22.68 10.52 15.79
C ALA A 11 -22.66 9.51 16.95
N ALA A 12 -22.78 9.97 18.21
CA ALA A 12 -22.86 9.10 19.37
C ALA A 12 -24.18 8.32 19.41
N ASP A 13 -25.27 8.96 18.97
CA ASP A 13 -26.58 8.30 18.89
C ASP A 13 -26.63 7.24 17.78
N VAL A 14 -26.01 7.52 16.62
CA VAL A 14 -25.92 6.54 15.52
C VAL A 14 -25.04 5.35 15.92
N ALA A 15 -23.90 5.57 16.56
CA ALA A 15 -23.04 4.50 17.07
C ALA A 15 -23.76 3.65 18.13
N GLY A 16 -24.53 4.28 19.03
CA GLY A 16 -25.36 3.62 20.02
C GLY A 16 -26.44 2.74 19.39
N VAL A 17 -27.15 3.25 18.39
CA VAL A 17 -28.20 2.50 17.66
C VAL A 17 -27.60 1.32 16.89
N VAL A 18 -26.45 1.49 16.25
CA VAL A 18 -25.74 0.40 15.53
C VAL A 18 -25.26 -0.67 16.52
N ALA A 19 -24.63 -0.26 17.63
CA ALA A 19 -24.18 -1.18 18.67
C ALA A 19 -25.35 -1.95 19.30
N GLN A 20 -26.46 -1.26 19.58
CA GLN A 20 -27.66 -1.90 20.14
C GLN A 20 -28.30 -2.89 19.15
N ARG A 21 -28.37 -2.55 17.87
CA ARG A 21 -28.87 -3.46 16.82
C ARG A 21 -27.98 -4.69 16.65
N LEU A 22 -26.66 -4.52 16.68
CA LEU A 22 -25.70 -5.61 16.65
C LEU A 22 -25.80 -6.51 17.88
N SER A 23 -25.88 -5.94 19.09
CA SER A 23 -26.09 -6.68 20.36
C SER A 23 -27.38 -7.47 20.36
N ASN A 24 -28.50 -6.84 19.98
CA ASN A 24 -29.82 -7.52 19.94
C ASN A 24 -29.84 -8.64 18.88
N LYS A 25 -29.11 -8.49 17.79
CA LYS A 25 -29.00 -9.50 16.73
C LYS A 25 -28.12 -10.67 17.15
N LEU A 26 -27.00 -10.41 17.83
CA LEU A 26 -26.13 -11.43 18.41
C LEU A 26 -26.86 -12.22 19.54
N ALA A 27 -27.64 -11.53 20.38
CA ALA A 27 -28.42 -12.18 21.45
C ALA A 27 -29.54 -13.09 20.93
N ARG A 28 -30.09 -12.81 19.74
CA ARG A 28 -31.15 -13.65 19.13
C ARG A 28 -30.59 -14.88 18.39
N GLN A 29 -29.26 -15.00 18.24
CA GLN A 29 -28.60 -16.07 17.48
C GLN A 29 -28.04 -17.19 18.36
N GLY A 30 -28.63 -17.48 19.50
CA GLY A 30 -28.27 -18.59 20.40
C GLY A 30 -28.60 -19.98 19.83
N GLY A 31 -28.01 -20.35 18.69
CA GLY A 31 -28.06 -21.68 18.12
C GLY A 31 -27.16 -21.76 16.86
N PRO A 32 -26.57 -22.93 16.51
CA PRO A 32 -25.75 -23.08 15.33
C PRO A 32 -26.63 -23.09 14.08
N VAL A 33 -27.15 -21.91 13.69
CA VAL A 33 -27.82 -21.75 12.40
C VAL A 33 -26.73 -21.73 11.33
N ARG A 34 -26.68 -22.76 10.51
CA ARG A 34 -25.97 -22.73 9.20
C ARG A 34 -26.60 -21.61 8.37
N GLN A 35 -26.16 -20.38 8.59
CA GLN A 35 -26.61 -19.23 7.81
C GLN A 35 -26.22 -19.45 6.36
N ARG A 36 -27.22 -19.40 5.48
CA ARG A 36 -27.01 -19.50 4.03
C ARG A 36 -26.09 -18.35 3.59
N PRO A 37 -25.10 -18.57 2.70
CA PRO A 37 -24.15 -17.53 2.27
C PRO A 37 -24.84 -16.25 1.79
N ALA A 38 -26.02 -16.34 1.21
CA ALA A 38 -26.82 -15.19 0.77
C ALA A 38 -27.33 -14.30 1.92
N SER A 39 -27.53 -14.83 3.15
CA SER A 39 -27.92 -13.99 4.29
C SER A 39 -26.73 -13.18 4.82
N ARG A 40 -25.53 -13.77 4.85
CA ARG A 40 -24.30 -13.08 5.25
C ARG A 40 -23.95 -11.93 4.31
N LEU A 41 -24.09 -12.13 3.00
CA LEU A 41 -23.85 -11.07 2.01
C LEU A 41 -24.83 -9.91 2.18
N ARG A 42 -26.09 -10.16 2.48
CA ARG A 42 -27.09 -9.11 2.78
C ARG A 42 -26.74 -8.36 4.05
N GLU A 43 -26.28 -9.04 5.09
CA GLU A 43 -25.87 -8.43 6.36
C GLU A 43 -24.65 -7.54 6.18
N LEU A 44 -23.64 -8.00 5.43
CA LEU A 44 -22.45 -7.20 5.10
C LEU A 44 -22.83 -5.97 4.27
N SER A 45 -23.73 -6.11 3.30
CA SER A 45 -24.22 -4.98 2.51
C SER A 45 -24.99 -3.96 3.37
N ALA A 46 -25.81 -4.41 4.32
CA ALA A 46 -26.53 -3.53 5.22
C ALA A 46 -25.60 -2.77 6.18
N LEU A 47 -24.56 -3.47 6.70
CA LEU A 47 -23.53 -2.85 7.52
C LEU A 47 -22.75 -1.80 6.73
N ASP A 48 -22.36 -2.12 5.52
CA ASP A 48 -21.63 -1.24 4.62
C ASP A 48 -22.39 0.05 4.30
N GLN A 49 -23.70 -0.07 4.03
CA GLN A 49 -24.60 1.06 3.84
C GLN A 49 -24.76 1.89 5.12
N ALA A 50 -24.86 1.23 6.30
CA ALA A 50 -25.00 1.92 7.57
C ALA A 50 -23.75 2.75 7.90
N ILE A 51 -22.54 2.19 7.71
CA ILE A 51 -21.28 2.91 7.91
C ILE A 51 -21.17 4.07 6.92
N TYR A 52 -21.48 3.86 5.64
CA TYR A 52 -21.49 4.92 4.64
C TYR A 52 -22.41 6.07 5.05
N SER A 53 -23.65 5.77 5.47
CA SER A 53 -24.63 6.77 5.89
C SER A 53 -24.16 7.53 7.13
N ALA A 54 -23.52 6.86 8.09
CA ALA A 54 -22.93 7.50 9.26
C ALA A 54 -21.81 8.49 8.88
N VAL A 55 -20.91 8.10 7.95
CA VAL A 55 -19.86 8.99 7.44
C VAL A 55 -20.45 10.20 6.69
N ALA A 56 -21.49 9.97 5.88
CA ALA A 56 -22.19 11.03 5.16
C ALA A 56 -22.85 12.05 6.10
N ALA A 57 -23.48 11.57 7.17
CA ALA A 57 -24.20 12.39 8.14
C ALA A 57 -23.29 13.12 9.13
N THR A 58 -22.03 12.68 9.31
CA THR A 58 -21.10 13.31 10.26
C THR A 58 -20.54 14.62 9.69
N PRO A 59 -20.77 15.78 10.34
CA PRO A 59 -20.21 17.04 9.88
C PRO A 59 -18.70 17.11 10.14
N THR A 60 -17.92 17.32 9.08
CA THR A 60 -16.46 17.44 9.16
C THR A 60 -15.94 18.61 8.32
N PRO A 61 -16.37 19.85 8.59
CA PRO A 61 -16.08 20.99 7.72
C PRO A 61 -14.58 21.24 7.50
N SER A 62 -13.74 20.97 8.50
CA SER A 62 -12.29 21.09 8.42
C SER A 62 -11.62 20.01 7.55
N LEU A 63 -12.24 18.83 7.40
CA LEU A 63 -11.71 17.72 6.62
C LEU A 63 -12.28 17.65 5.20
N ASP A 64 -13.42 18.29 4.94
CA ASP A 64 -14.14 18.17 3.68
C ASP A 64 -13.26 18.57 2.49
N GLU A 65 -12.63 19.73 2.55
CA GLU A 65 -11.80 20.23 1.46
C GLU A 65 -10.45 19.48 1.32
N PRO A 66 -9.68 19.24 2.40
CA PRO A 66 -8.46 18.42 2.31
C PRO A 66 -8.69 17.03 1.73
N LEU A 67 -9.73 16.32 2.20
CA LEU A 67 -10.06 14.99 1.69
C LEU A 67 -10.55 15.02 0.24
N ARG A 68 -11.32 16.04 -0.15
CA ARG A 68 -11.72 16.25 -1.53
C ARG A 68 -10.52 16.46 -2.45
N ARG A 69 -9.56 17.32 -2.06
CA ARG A 69 -8.31 17.54 -2.80
C ARG A 69 -7.47 16.27 -2.90
N LEU A 70 -7.31 15.53 -1.80
CA LEU A 70 -6.59 14.28 -1.78
C LEU A 70 -7.24 13.24 -2.70
N SER A 71 -8.58 13.12 -2.64
CA SER A 71 -9.34 12.24 -3.51
C SER A 71 -9.11 12.55 -5.00
N ASN A 72 -9.05 13.84 -5.36
CA ASN A 72 -8.77 14.28 -6.73
C ASN A 72 -7.31 14.07 -7.14
N ALA A 73 -6.35 14.34 -6.24
CA ALA A 73 -4.93 14.10 -6.49
C ALA A 73 -4.60 12.64 -6.76
N ALA A 74 -5.35 11.72 -6.13
CA ALA A 74 -5.18 10.29 -6.33
C ALA A 74 -5.82 9.77 -7.63
N ASN A 75 -6.58 10.59 -8.38
CA ASN A 75 -7.17 10.18 -9.65
C ASN A 75 -6.10 9.77 -10.66
N ASN A 76 -6.39 8.69 -11.40
CA ASN A 76 -5.49 8.14 -12.42
C ASN A 76 -4.08 7.83 -11.88
N SER A 77 -3.99 7.47 -10.61
CA SER A 77 -2.74 7.16 -9.90
C SER A 77 -1.72 8.31 -9.85
N ARG A 78 -2.12 9.56 -10.16
CA ARG A 78 -1.23 10.73 -10.24
C ARG A 78 -0.40 10.94 -8.98
N LEU A 79 -1.02 10.83 -7.80
CA LEU A 79 -0.35 10.95 -6.51
C LEU A 79 0.81 9.94 -6.38
N TRP A 80 0.54 8.70 -6.70
CA TRP A 80 1.51 7.60 -6.61
C TRP A 80 2.63 7.74 -7.62
N LEU A 81 2.30 8.15 -8.85
CA LEU A 81 3.30 8.41 -9.90
C LEU A 81 4.19 9.62 -9.56
N ALA A 82 3.64 10.66 -8.94
CA ALA A 82 4.43 11.79 -8.44
C ALA A 82 5.41 11.36 -7.35
N ILE A 83 4.96 10.54 -6.38
CA ILE A 83 5.83 9.96 -5.35
C ILE A 83 6.90 9.07 -5.98
N ALA A 84 6.54 8.21 -6.95
CA ALA A 84 7.50 7.37 -7.66
C ALA A 84 8.56 8.21 -8.41
N THR A 85 8.14 9.29 -9.04
CA THR A 85 9.07 10.24 -9.70
C THR A 85 10.02 10.87 -8.68
N GLY A 86 9.50 11.35 -7.56
CA GLY A 86 10.34 11.88 -6.47
C GLY A 86 11.37 10.86 -5.98
N LEU A 87 10.95 9.63 -5.70
CA LEU A 87 11.84 8.54 -5.27
C LEU A 87 12.90 8.21 -6.34
N ARG A 88 12.51 8.24 -7.62
CA ARG A 88 13.43 7.98 -8.73
C ARG A 88 14.53 9.05 -8.82
N VAL A 89 14.19 10.31 -8.61
CA VAL A 89 15.09 11.45 -8.75
C VAL A 89 16.00 11.59 -7.53
N THR A 90 15.43 11.52 -6.32
CA THR A 90 16.15 11.84 -5.09
C THR A 90 16.68 10.63 -4.32
N GLY A 91 16.10 9.44 -4.54
CA GLY A 91 16.35 8.25 -3.73
C GLY A 91 17.51 7.36 -4.18
N GLY A 92 18.36 7.80 -5.12
CA GLY A 92 19.48 7.02 -5.61
C GLY A 92 19.05 5.66 -6.22
N GLN A 93 19.86 4.62 -6.04
CA GLN A 93 19.55 3.29 -6.58
C GLN A 93 18.35 2.63 -5.86
N ALA A 94 18.25 2.79 -4.54
CA ALA A 94 17.14 2.26 -3.76
C ALA A 94 15.81 2.92 -4.16
N GLY A 95 15.80 4.24 -4.29
CA GLY A 95 14.62 4.98 -4.75
C GLY A 95 14.20 4.62 -6.18
N ARG A 96 15.15 4.41 -7.09
CA ARG A 96 14.86 3.94 -8.46
C ARG A 96 14.20 2.57 -8.47
N ARG A 97 14.69 1.62 -7.67
CA ARG A 97 14.07 0.30 -7.53
C ARG A 97 12.67 0.40 -6.96
N ALA A 98 12.50 1.14 -5.88
CA ALA A 98 11.21 1.38 -5.24
C ALA A 98 10.21 2.00 -6.22
N ALA A 99 10.60 3.01 -6.98
CA ALA A 99 9.76 3.65 -7.99
C ALA A 99 9.30 2.66 -9.08
N VAL A 100 10.21 1.85 -9.61
CA VAL A 100 9.88 0.83 -10.63
C VAL A 100 8.91 -0.21 -10.04
N ARG A 101 9.22 -0.77 -8.86
CA ARG A 101 8.35 -1.75 -8.20
C ARG A 101 6.96 -1.21 -7.95
N GLY A 102 6.88 -0.01 -7.37
CA GLY A 102 5.59 0.62 -7.09
C GLY A 102 4.79 0.89 -8.36
N THR A 103 5.42 1.37 -9.42
CA THR A 103 4.76 1.65 -10.70
C THR A 103 4.26 0.37 -11.39
N VAL A 104 5.07 -0.69 -11.41
CA VAL A 104 4.66 -2.00 -11.94
C VAL A 104 3.49 -2.57 -11.13
N ALA A 105 3.56 -2.48 -9.79
CA ALA A 105 2.49 -2.95 -8.92
C ALA A 105 1.17 -2.21 -9.19
N ILE A 106 1.19 -0.89 -9.38
CA ILE A 106 0.00 -0.12 -9.79
C ILE A 106 -0.54 -0.64 -11.12
N GLY A 107 0.31 -0.82 -12.12
CA GLY A 107 -0.09 -1.29 -13.47
C GLY A 107 -0.78 -2.64 -13.41
N VAL A 108 -0.15 -3.62 -12.77
CA VAL A 108 -0.71 -4.99 -12.60
C VAL A 108 -2.02 -4.95 -11.83
N THR A 109 -2.07 -4.22 -10.70
CA THR A 109 -3.29 -4.12 -9.89
C THR A 109 -4.41 -3.42 -10.65
N SER A 110 -4.11 -2.36 -11.39
CA SER A 110 -5.10 -1.65 -12.20
C SER A 110 -5.67 -2.54 -13.30
N ALA A 111 -4.83 -3.33 -13.98
CA ALA A 111 -5.27 -4.30 -14.96
C ALA A 111 -6.16 -5.37 -14.32
N LEU A 112 -5.71 -5.98 -13.22
CA LEU A 112 -6.48 -6.99 -12.50
C LEU A 112 -7.86 -6.46 -12.06
N VAL A 113 -7.89 -5.28 -11.43
CA VAL A 113 -9.14 -4.70 -10.92
C VAL A 113 -10.09 -4.33 -12.06
N ASN A 114 -9.60 -3.70 -13.13
CA ASN A 114 -10.48 -3.19 -14.18
C ASN A 114 -10.89 -4.26 -15.19
N LEU A 115 -10.01 -5.22 -15.53
CA LEU A 115 -10.28 -6.22 -16.55
C LEU A 115 -10.94 -7.49 -15.99
N ALA A 116 -10.55 -7.91 -14.78
CA ALA A 116 -11.06 -9.15 -14.21
C ALA A 116 -12.15 -8.92 -13.16
N VAL A 117 -11.87 -8.13 -12.12
CA VAL A 117 -12.78 -8.05 -10.97
C VAL A 117 -14.02 -7.22 -11.26
N LYS A 118 -13.88 -6.05 -11.91
CA LYS A 118 -15.03 -5.20 -12.25
C LYS A 118 -15.94 -5.78 -13.31
N SER A 119 -15.41 -6.59 -14.24
CA SER A 119 -16.22 -7.28 -15.22
C SER A 119 -17.03 -8.44 -14.63
N ALA A 120 -16.51 -9.07 -13.56
CA ALA A 120 -17.19 -10.16 -12.87
C ALA A 120 -18.20 -9.69 -11.81
N TRP A 121 -18.07 -8.47 -11.31
CA TRP A 121 -18.88 -7.96 -10.18
C TRP A 121 -19.40 -6.56 -10.44
N SER A 122 -20.71 -6.45 -10.67
CA SER A 122 -21.39 -5.17 -10.88
C SER A 122 -22.04 -4.70 -9.57
N ARG A 123 -21.54 -3.59 -8.98
CA ARG A 123 -22.14 -2.92 -7.83
C ARG A 123 -22.38 -1.45 -8.17
N GLN A 124 -23.62 -0.98 -7.93
CA GLN A 124 -23.94 0.43 -8.08
C GLN A 124 -23.19 1.27 -7.04
N ARG A 125 -22.84 2.50 -7.42
CA ARG A 125 -22.21 3.46 -6.50
C ARG A 125 -23.21 3.99 -5.49
N PRO A 126 -22.71 4.51 -4.34
CA PRO A 126 -23.56 5.13 -3.36
C PRO A 126 -24.38 6.29 -3.94
N ASP A 127 -25.63 6.37 -3.54
CA ASP A 127 -26.47 7.54 -3.79
C ASP A 127 -26.09 8.66 -2.82
N ARG A 128 -25.43 9.69 -3.32
CA ARG A 128 -25.01 10.84 -2.56
C ARG A 128 -26.20 11.70 -2.11
N ALA A 129 -27.21 11.81 -2.98
CA ALA A 129 -28.39 12.63 -2.70
C ALA A 129 -29.23 11.99 -1.59
N GLY A 130 -29.51 10.69 -1.72
CA GLY A 130 -30.22 9.93 -0.70
C GLY A 130 -29.51 9.90 0.65
N ALA A 131 -28.17 9.84 0.66
CA ALA A 131 -27.35 9.90 1.86
C ALA A 131 -27.07 11.32 2.37
N ARG A 132 -27.54 12.35 1.68
CA ARG A 132 -27.33 13.78 2.01
C ARG A 132 -25.86 14.16 2.16
N VAL A 133 -24.99 13.62 1.31
CA VAL A 133 -23.56 13.99 1.31
C VAL A 133 -23.42 15.47 0.99
N PRO A 134 -22.70 16.27 1.81
CA PRO A 134 -22.50 17.68 1.56
C PRO A 134 -21.87 17.96 0.18
N VAL A 135 -22.43 18.90 -0.59
CA VAL A 135 -21.97 19.24 -1.95
C VAL A 135 -20.48 19.59 -1.98
N ARG A 136 -19.95 20.24 -0.94
CA ARG A 136 -18.53 20.59 -0.80
C ARG A 136 -17.59 19.36 -0.78
N ARG A 137 -18.10 18.14 -0.47
CA ARG A 137 -17.34 16.88 -0.55
C ARG A 137 -17.33 16.30 -1.95
N ASN A 138 -18.16 16.79 -2.87
CA ASN A 138 -18.34 16.16 -4.16
C ASN A 138 -17.07 16.19 -5.01
N VAL A 139 -16.75 15.05 -5.58
CA VAL A 139 -15.78 14.86 -6.66
C VAL A 139 -16.51 14.28 -7.87
N ARG A 140 -15.87 14.30 -9.04
CA ARG A 140 -16.46 13.68 -10.25
C ARG A 140 -16.78 12.20 -9.97
N MET A 141 -18.03 11.80 -10.23
CA MET A 141 -18.46 10.41 -10.11
C MET A 141 -17.86 9.61 -11.26
N PRO A 142 -17.08 8.54 -10.98
CA PRO A 142 -16.58 7.67 -12.04
C PRO A 142 -17.72 6.89 -12.70
N ALA A 143 -17.63 6.65 -14.02
CA ALA A 143 -18.63 5.89 -14.76
C ALA A 143 -18.58 4.37 -14.51
N SER A 144 -17.47 3.84 -13.99
CA SER A 144 -17.32 2.39 -13.72
C SER A 144 -18.07 1.97 -12.45
N THR A 145 -18.25 0.65 -12.27
CA THR A 145 -18.86 0.04 -11.07
C THR A 145 -18.13 0.47 -9.77
N SER A 146 -18.87 0.42 -8.64
CA SER A 146 -18.32 0.81 -7.33
C SER A 146 -17.26 -0.16 -6.83
N PHE A 147 -17.50 -1.45 -6.99
CA PHE A 147 -16.69 -2.52 -6.41
C PHE A 147 -15.67 -3.09 -7.40
N PRO A 148 -14.45 -3.38 -6.95
CA PRO A 148 -13.79 -2.82 -5.77
C PRO A 148 -13.24 -1.41 -6.03
N SER A 149 -12.77 -0.70 -4.98
CA SER A 149 -12.16 0.61 -5.13
C SER A 149 -10.78 0.52 -5.78
N GLY A 150 -10.67 0.99 -7.03
CA GLY A 150 -9.38 1.04 -7.74
C GLY A 150 -8.36 2.00 -7.11
N HIS A 151 -8.82 3.09 -6.45
CA HIS A 151 -7.93 4.01 -5.74
C HIS A 151 -7.30 3.36 -4.51
N ALA A 152 -8.08 2.61 -3.73
CA ALA A 152 -7.56 1.86 -2.61
C ALA A 152 -6.58 0.77 -3.09
N ALA A 153 -6.97 0.01 -4.13
CA ALA A 153 -6.13 -1.04 -4.68
C ALA A 153 -4.78 -0.50 -5.17
N ALA A 154 -4.77 0.57 -5.98
CA ALA A 154 -3.55 1.17 -6.48
C ALA A 154 -2.63 1.69 -5.35
N GLY A 155 -3.22 2.36 -4.35
CA GLY A 155 -2.44 2.90 -3.22
C GLY A 155 -1.80 1.81 -2.37
N PHE A 156 -2.55 0.78 -2.01
CA PHE A 156 -2.01 -0.31 -1.20
C PHE A 156 -1.02 -1.18 -1.99
N ALA A 157 -1.22 -1.38 -3.29
CA ALA A 157 -0.26 -2.07 -4.13
C ALA A 157 1.09 -1.33 -4.21
N PHE A 158 1.04 0.00 -4.38
CA PHE A 158 2.22 0.85 -4.38
C PHE A 158 2.96 0.77 -3.04
N ALA A 159 2.23 0.93 -1.93
CA ALA A 159 2.80 0.88 -0.59
C ALA A 159 3.40 -0.49 -0.25
N ALA A 160 2.72 -1.57 -0.61
CA ALA A 160 3.18 -2.94 -0.37
C ALA A 160 4.46 -3.26 -1.14
N ALA A 161 4.51 -2.89 -2.43
CA ALA A 161 5.66 -3.15 -3.27
C ALA A 161 6.92 -2.40 -2.80
N ILE A 162 6.78 -1.16 -2.34
CA ILE A 162 7.89 -0.36 -1.80
C ILE A 162 8.29 -0.85 -0.40
N GLY A 163 7.31 -1.19 0.43
CA GLY A 163 7.53 -1.61 1.82
C GLY A 163 8.38 -2.87 1.96
N ARG A 164 8.53 -3.66 0.90
CA ARG A 164 9.38 -4.84 0.90
C ARG A 164 10.88 -4.50 1.09
N ASP A 165 11.35 -3.43 0.45
CA ASP A 165 12.73 -2.97 0.57
C ASP A 165 12.89 -1.85 1.61
N GLN A 166 11.83 -1.07 1.82
CA GLN A 166 11.83 0.11 2.67
C GLN A 166 10.63 0.07 3.63
N PRO A 167 10.69 -0.72 4.72
CA PRO A 167 9.53 -1.01 5.58
C PRO A 167 8.87 0.26 6.15
N TRP A 168 9.66 1.22 6.63
CA TRP A 168 9.14 2.48 7.22
C TRP A 168 8.45 3.36 6.18
N LEU A 169 9.04 3.47 4.98
CA LEU A 169 8.40 4.18 3.87
C LEU A 169 7.12 3.47 3.42
N GLY A 170 7.16 2.14 3.32
CA GLY A 170 5.98 1.34 3.03
C GLY A 170 4.87 1.51 4.06
N LEU A 171 5.21 1.64 5.35
CA LEU A 171 4.23 1.93 6.40
C LEU A 171 3.61 3.33 6.21
N ALA A 172 4.44 4.35 6.01
CA ALA A 172 3.96 5.72 5.76
C ALA A 172 3.04 5.79 4.52
N LEU A 173 3.41 5.07 3.45
CA LEU A 173 2.60 5.00 2.24
C LEU A 173 1.28 4.23 2.45
N ARG A 174 1.22 3.23 3.34
CA ARG A 174 -0.04 2.57 3.73
C ARG A 174 -0.97 3.52 4.47
N PHE A 175 -0.45 4.35 5.35
CA PHE A 175 -1.25 5.39 6.00
C PHE A 175 -1.82 6.38 4.98
N LEU A 176 -1.02 6.82 4.03
CA LEU A 176 -1.49 7.68 2.94
C LEU A 176 -2.54 6.95 2.08
N ALA A 177 -2.33 5.67 1.75
CA ALA A 177 -3.27 4.86 0.99
C ALA A 177 -4.60 4.66 1.74
N ALA A 178 -4.55 4.45 3.05
CA ALA A 178 -5.74 4.38 3.90
C ALA A 178 -6.50 5.71 3.92
N THR A 179 -5.79 6.84 4.00
CA THR A 179 -6.40 8.17 3.95
C THR A 179 -7.03 8.43 2.57
N VAL A 180 -6.38 8.02 1.48
CA VAL A 180 -6.97 8.06 0.13
C VAL A 180 -8.21 7.16 0.07
N ALA A 181 -8.15 5.93 0.56
CA ALA A 181 -9.30 5.01 0.58
C ALA A 181 -10.47 5.59 1.39
N TYR A 182 -10.21 6.16 2.56
CA TYR A 182 -11.21 6.87 3.36
C TYR A 182 -11.79 8.08 2.61
N SER A 183 -10.96 8.87 1.93
CA SER A 183 -11.43 10.01 1.14
C SER A 183 -12.46 9.62 0.07
N ARG A 184 -12.39 8.38 -0.47
CA ARG A 184 -13.36 7.88 -1.45
C ARG A 184 -14.72 7.57 -0.81
N VAL A 185 -14.74 7.12 0.43
CA VAL A 185 -15.97 6.93 1.21
C VAL A 185 -16.54 8.29 1.61
N HIS A 186 -15.72 9.17 2.15
CA HIS A 186 -16.09 10.52 2.59
C HIS A 186 -16.68 11.37 1.46
N THR A 187 -16.11 11.28 0.25
CA THR A 187 -16.62 11.96 -0.95
C THR A 187 -17.81 11.25 -1.61
N GLY A 188 -18.29 10.16 -1.04
CA GLY A 188 -19.49 9.44 -1.47
C GLY A 188 -19.36 8.72 -2.81
N VAL A 189 -18.16 8.27 -3.21
CA VAL A 189 -17.98 7.53 -4.48
C VAL A 189 -17.84 6.03 -4.30
N HIS A 190 -17.55 5.57 -3.09
CA HIS A 190 -17.40 4.17 -2.72
C HIS A 190 -18.02 3.86 -1.38
N TYR A 191 -18.47 2.64 -1.20
CA TYR A 191 -18.78 2.09 0.11
C TYR A 191 -17.50 1.69 0.85
N PRO A 192 -17.53 1.61 2.21
CA PRO A 192 -16.38 1.12 3.00
C PRO A 192 -15.86 -0.23 2.54
N GLY A 193 -16.75 -1.18 2.26
CA GLY A 193 -16.39 -2.52 1.77
C GLY A 193 -15.66 -2.51 0.43
N ASP A 194 -16.00 -1.58 -0.48
CA ASP A 194 -15.28 -1.40 -1.74
C ASP A 194 -13.83 -1.00 -1.49
N ALA A 195 -13.62 -0.11 -0.49
CA ALA A 195 -12.30 0.37 -0.10
C ALA A 195 -11.46 -0.72 0.57
N VAL A 196 -12.06 -1.49 1.48
CA VAL A 196 -11.39 -2.59 2.19
C VAL A 196 -10.98 -3.69 1.21
N VAL A 197 -11.89 -4.16 0.35
CA VAL A 197 -11.55 -5.20 -0.63
C VAL A 197 -10.53 -4.69 -1.63
N GLY A 198 -10.65 -3.44 -2.09
CA GLY A 198 -9.63 -2.81 -2.92
C GLY A 198 -8.25 -2.81 -2.25
N ALA A 199 -8.17 -2.44 -0.97
CA ALA A 199 -6.94 -2.44 -0.19
C ALA A 199 -6.32 -3.85 -0.09
N LEU A 200 -7.12 -4.87 0.18
CA LEU A 200 -6.65 -6.26 0.27
C LEU A 200 -6.11 -6.78 -1.07
N ILE A 201 -6.82 -6.49 -2.17
CA ILE A 201 -6.35 -6.83 -3.52
C ILE A 201 -5.03 -6.11 -3.81
N GLY A 202 -4.95 -4.82 -3.49
CA GLY A 202 -3.75 -4.02 -3.69
C GLY A 202 -2.57 -4.55 -2.89
N GLU A 203 -2.75 -4.80 -1.60
CA GLU A 203 -1.70 -5.34 -0.73
C GLU A 203 -1.18 -6.69 -1.26
N GLY A 204 -2.10 -7.61 -1.60
CA GLY A 204 -1.71 -8.93 -2.13
C GLY A 204 -0.98 -8.84 -3.47
N THR A 205 -1.49 -8.05 -4.42
CA THR A 205 -0.84 -7.89 -5.73
C THR A 205 0.49 -7.15 -5.63
N GLY A 206 0.60 -6.14 -4.76
CA GLY A 206 1.86 -5.42 -4.51
C GLY A 206 2.95 -6.35 -3.95
N GLN A 207 2.61 -7.18 -2.98
CA GLN A 207 3.52 -8.19 -2.42
C GLN A 207 3.93 -9.23 -3.47
N ALA A 208 2.98 -9.72 -4.27
CA ALA A 208 3.25 -10.69 -5.33
C ALA A 208 4.20 -10.13 -6.40
N VAL A 209 3.94 -8.90 -6.86
CA VAL A 209 4.79 -8.22 -7.85
C VAL A 209 6.20 -8.02 -7.28
N ALA A 210 6.33 -7.52 -6.06
CA ALA A 210 7.63 -7.32 -5.44
C ALA A 210 8.39 -8.66 -5.30
N GLY A 211 7.72 -9.71 -4.83
CA GLY A 211 8.31 -11.05 -4.71
C GLY A 211 8.72 -11.67 -6.06
N LEU A 212 7.95 -11.42 -7.13
CA LEU A 212 8.34 -11.86 -8.47
C LEU A 212 9.56 -11.09 -8.99
N MET A 213 9.59 -9.77 -8.78
CA MET A 213 10.72 -8.94 -9.19
C MET A 213 12.02 -9.29 -8.45
N ASP A 214 11.95 -9.79 -7.21
CA ASP A 214 13.13 -10.29 -6.48
C ASP A 214 13.72 -11.55 -7.09
N ARG A 215 12.89 -12.38 -7.74
CA ARG A 215 13.33 -13.63 -8.39
C ARG A 215 13.95 -13.41 -9.76
N LEU A 216 13.68 -12.26 -10.38
CA LEU A 216 14.29 -11.92 -11.66
C LEU A 216 15.78 -11.62 -11.44
N PRO A 217 16.70 -12.21 -12.24
CA PRO A 217 18.11 -11.95 -12.13
C PRO A 217 18.33 -10.44 -12.27
N SER A 218 18.73 -9.78 -11.19
CA SER A 218 19.24 -8.43 -11.31
C SER A 218 20.48 -8.54 -12.19
N GLY A 219 20.48 -7.89 -13.36
CA GLY A 219 21.61 -7.88 -14.28
C GLY A 219 22.85 -7.17 -13.70
N ARG A 220 23.24 -7.55 -12.51
CA ARG A 220 24.58 -7.29 -11.99
C ARG A 220 25.52 -8.15 -12.82
N ARG A 221 26.19 -7.54 -13.78
CA ARG A 221 27.47 -8.09 -14.25
C ARG A 221 28.26 -8.45 -13.01
N PRO A 222 28.73 -9.72 -12.86
CA PRO A 222 29.67 -10.02 -11.80
C PRO A 222 30.81 -9.01 -11.96
N SER A 223 31.09 -8.26 -10.91
CA SER A 223 32.32 -7.48 -10.84
C SER A 223 33.43 -8.47 -11.16
N PRO A 224 34.32 -8.20 -12.10
CA PRO A 224 35.48 -9.03 -12.28
C PRO A 224 36.25 -8.91 -10.98
N SER A 225 35.95 -9.83 -10.05
CA SER A 225 36.75 -10.03 -8.86
C SER A 225 38.14 -10.30 -9.37
N GLY A 226 39.04 -9.36 -9.12
CA GLY A 226 40.45 -9.45 -9.47
C GLY A 226 40.98 -10.79 -8.99
N ARG A 227 41.12 -11.69 -9.94
CA ARG A 227 41.98 -12.85 -9.81
C ARG A 227 43.40 -12.30 -9.90
N GLY A 228 43.83 -11.62 -8.85
CA GLY A 228 45.24 -11.48 -8.55
C GLY A 228 45.75 -12.86 -8.22
N LYS A 229 46.15 -13.61 -9.25
CA LYS A 229 47.06 -14.71 -9.08
C LYS A 229 48.30 -14.14 -8.41
N GLN A 230 48.38 -14.26 -7.12
CA GLN A 230 49.68 -14.36 -6.47
C GLN A 230 50.36 -15.57 -7.10
N ARG A 231 51.30 -15.28 -7.97
CA ARG A 231 52.25 -16.27 -8.48
C ARG A 231 53.17 -16.54 -7.30
N GLU A 232 52.89 -17.58 -6.56
CA GLU A 232 53.86 -18.22 -5.68
C GLU A 232 55.07 -18.61 -6.54
N LEU A 233 56.17 -17.96 -6.27
CA LEU A 233 57.48 -18.45 -6.71
C LEU A 233 57.79 -19.71 -5.91
N PRO A 234 58.23 -20.80 -6.53
CA PRO A 234 58.62 -21.96 -5.79
C PRO A 234 59.93 -21.68 -5.05
N ASP A 235 59.86 -21.83 -3.76
CA ASP A 235 60.99 -21.92 -2.85
C ASP A 235 61.69 -23.28 -3.11
N GLY A 236 62.99 -23.25 -3.19
CA GLY A 236 63.80 -24.45 -3.03
C GLY A 236 64.56 -24.94 -4.23
N ALA A 237 65.80 -24.53 -4.36
CA ALA A 237 66.85 -25.41 -4.91
C ALA A 237 68.14 -25.17 -4.12
N ASP A 238 68.46 -26.18 -3.34
CA ASP A 238 69.74 -26.41 -2.72
C ASP A 238 70.90 -26.19 -3.66
N ALA A 239 71.94 -25.50 -3.20
CA ALA A 239 73.29 -25.67 -3.72
C ALA A 239 74.29 -25.62 -2.59
N LYS A 240 74.60 -26.81 -2.12
CA LYS A 240 75.88 -27.12 -1.44
C LYS A 240 77.03 -26.97 -2.44
N GLY A 241 78.09 -26.37 -1.97
CA GLY A 241 79.40 -26.81 -2.41
C GLY A 241 80.36 -25.75 -2.86
N ALA A 242 81.46 -25.72 -2.15
CA ALA A 242 82.83 -25.45 -2.49
C ALA A 242 83.40 -24.04 -2.19
N ARG A 243 84.02 -24.00 -1.02
CA ARG A 243 85.52 -23.94 -0.84
C ARG A 243 86.21 -22.66 -1.31
N ALA A 244 86.65 -21.92 -0.27
CA ALA A 244 88.01 -21.48 0.02
C ALA A 244 88.86 -20.89 -1.11
N VAL A 245 89.39 -19.71 -0.88
CA VAL A 245 90.81 -19.36 -0.78
C VAL A 245 90.91 -17.86 -0.69
N ASN A 246 91.26 -17.39 0.42
CA ASN A 246 92.46 -16.69 0.89
C ASN A 246 92.94 -15.45 0.12
N ASN A 247 93.28 -14.55 0.96
CA ASN A 247 94.39 -13.55 0.94
C ASN A 247 94.03 -12.14 0.50
N ASP A 248 94.15 -11.37 1.41
CA ASP A 248 95.20 -10.46 1.88
C ASP A 248 95.06 -8.99 1.35
N GLU A 249 95.20 -8.21 2.28
CA GLU A 249 95.98 -6.93 2.38
C GLU A 249 95.24 -5.63 2.27
N VAL A 250 95.19 -5.02 3.41
CA VAL A 250 95.24 -3.62 3.79
C VAL A 250 96.49 -2.93 3.17
N PRO A 251 96.76 -1.62 3.05
CA PRO A 251 96.06 -0.48 3.74
C PRO A 251 96.04 0.86 2.97
N VAL A 252 95.44 1.87 3.62
CA VAL A 252 95.88 3.30 3.78
C VAL A 252 95.89 4.23 2.54
N SER A 253 95.00 5.17 2.58
CA SER A 253 95.22 6.62 2.79
C SER A 253 93.91 7.36 2.83
#